data_622299fc1655152a4239873fc44971d5
#
_entry.id   622299fc1655152a4239873fc44971d5
#
_cell.length_a   1.000
_cell.length_b   1.000
_cell.length_c   1.000
_cell.angle_alpha   90.00
_cell.angle_beta   90.00
_cell.angle_gamma   90.00
#
_symmetry.space_group_name_H-M   'P 1'
#
loop_
_entity.id
_entity.type
_entity.pdbx_description
1 polymer ?
#
loop_
_entity_poly.entity_id
_entity_poly.type
_entity_poly.pdbx_seq_one_letter_code
_entity_poly.pdbx_strand_id
1 'polypeptide(L)'
;VENDVQTLECSTYSRTTAEDLLKDNYASLTERMQTAYGKNPTQLADITAKLKTAQQQWLKTRDADCAVEAFPATDGSKAFKIAQNDCVARMSDERSEFLESIGQE
;
A
#
# COMPACT_ATOMS: atom_id res chain seq x y z
N VAL A 1 -26.85 12.43 -7.65
CA VAL A 1 -25.57 12.92 -8.18
C VAL A 1 -24.64 13.24 -7.02
N GLU A 2 -23.50 12.59 -7.01
CA GLU A 2 -22.48 12.86 -6.00
C GLU A 2 -21.88 14.24 -6.25
N ASN A 3 -21.67 15.00 -5.16
CA ASN A 3 -20.90 16.24 -5.26
C ASN A 3 -19.44 15.96 -4.94
N ASP A 4 -18.57 16.94 -5.18
CA ASP A 4 -17.13 16.78 -4.98
C ASP A 4 -16.76 16.43 -3.55
N VAL A 5 -17.50 16.94 -2.56
CA VAL A 5 -17.25 16.65 -1.15
C VAL A 5 -17.51 15.19 -0.85
N GLN A 6 -18.65 14.65 -1.32
CA GLN A 6 -19.00 13.24 -1.14
C GLN A 6 -18.00 12.32 -1.85
N THR A 7 -17.63 12.68 -3.08
CA THR A 7 -16.65 11.90 -3.84
C THR A 7 -15.29 11.88 -3.13
N LEU A 8 -14.87 13.02 -2.59
CA LEU A 8 -13.63 13.11 -1.83
C LEU A 8 -13.70 12.25 -0.56
N GLU A 9 -14.81 12.29 0.16
CA GLU A 9 -14.98 11.47 1.37
C GLU A 9 -14.92 9.99 1.05
N CYS A 10 -15.58 9.55 -0.03
CA CYS A 10 -15.54 8.16 -0.47
C CYS A 10 -14.13 7.73 -0.86
N SER A 11 -13.40 8.56 -1.59
CA SER A 11 -12.04 8.23 -2.00
C SER A 11 -11.08 8.19 -0.81
N THR A 12 -11.27 9.07 0.17
CA THR A 12 -10.49 9.06 1.41
C THR A 12 -10.75 7.78 2.19
N TYR A 13 -12.00 7.36 2.28
CA TYR A 13 -12.37 6.11 2.95
C TYR A 13 -11.74 4.90 2.26
N SER A 14 -11.82 4.85 0.93
CA SER A 14 -11.22 3.76 0.15
C SER A 14 -9.71 3.69 0.36
N ARG A 15 -9.05 4.84 0.34
CA ARG A 15 -7.60 4.92 0.60
C ARG A 15 -7.25 4.41 1.99
N THR A 16 -7.94 4.92 3.02
CA THR A 16 -7.67 4.53 4.40
C THR A 16 -7.89 3.04 4.61
N THR A 17 -8.98 2.49 4.08
CA THR A 17 -9.27 1.06 4.17
C THR A 17 -8.19 0.22 3.49
N ALA A 18 -7.77 0.63 2.30
CA ALA A 18 -6.71 -0.08 1.56
C ALA A 18 -5.36 -0.02 2.28
N GLU A 19 -5.03 1.14 2.86
CA GLU A 19 -3.77 1.30 3.60
C GLU A 19 -3.78 0.49 4.89
N ASP A 20 -4.91 0.41 5.59
CA ASP A 20 -5.04 -0.41 6.80
C ASP A 20 -4.90 -1.90 6.47
N LEU A 21 -5.53 -2.34 5.39
CA LEU A 21 -5.41 -3.72 4.92
C LEU A 21 -3.95 -4.05 4.56
N LEU A 22 -3.26 -3.11 3.92
CA LEU A 22 -1.85 -3.28 3.57
C LEU A 22 -0.99 -3.46 4.82
N LYS A 23 -1.22 -2.65 5.86
CA LYS A 23 -0.50 -2.79 7.13
C LYS A 23 -0.73 -4.16 7.76
N ASP A 24 -1.99 -4.63 7.75
CA ASP A 24 -2.34 -5.93 8.30
C ASP A 24 -1.65 -7.05 7.52
N ASN A 25 -1.63 -6.96 6.21
CA ASN A 25 -0.97 -7.96 5.36
C ASN A 25 0.55 -7.96 5.55
N TYR A 26 1.15 -6.79 5.76
CA TYR A 26 2.58 -6.72 6.05
C TYR A 26 2.90 -7.39 7.40
N ALA A 27 2.09 -7.12 8.42
CA ALA A 27 2.26 -7.73 9.74
C ALA A 27 2.09 -9.25 9.67
N SER A 28 1.08 -9.72 8.95
CA SER A 28 0.85 -11.17 8.75
C SER A 28 2.01 -11.83 8.04
N LEU A 29 2.57 -11.17 7.02
CA LEU A 29 3.74 -11.68 6.30
C LEU A 29 4.94 -11.78 7.24
N THR A 30 5.16 -10.76 8.06
CA THR A 30 6.26 -10.80 9.04
C THR A 30 6.12 -11.99 9.98
N GLU A 31 4.91 -12.27 10.45
CA GLU A 31 4.65 -13.45 11.29
C GLU A 31 4.92 -14.76 10.56
N ARG A 32 4.51 -14.86 9.27
CA ARG A 32 4.79 -16.05 8.46
C ARG A 32 6.30 -16.28 8.30
N MET A 33 7.05 -15.19 8.13
CA MET A 33 8.52 -15.30 8.01
C MET A 33 9.14 -15.73 9.32
N GLN A 34 8.66 -15.24 10.45
CA GLN A 34 9.13 -15.69 11.77
C GLN A 34 8.85 -17.17 11.97
N THR A 35 7.69 -17.66 11.53
CA THR A 35 7.36 -19.09 11.61
C THR A 35 8.26 -19.91 10.68
N ALA A 36 8.46 -19.44 9.46
CA ALA A 36 9.23 -20.19 8.45
C ALA A 36 10.74 -20.22 8.77
N TYR A 37 11.29 -19.12 9.26
CA TYR A 37 12.73 -18.95 9.42
C TYR A 37 13.17 -18.73 10.88
N GLY A 38 12.28 -18.90 11.84
CA GLY A 38 12.57 -18.63 13.25
C GLY A 38 13.72 -19.43 13.82
N LYS A 39 14.00 -20.60 13.25
CA LYS A 39 15.11 -21.45 13.67
C LYS A 39 16.43 -21.11 13.00
N ASN A 40 16.43 -20.16 12.07
CA ASN A 40 17.62 -19.71 11.37
C ASN A 40 17.69 -18.18 11.48
N PRO A 41 18.32 -17.65 12.54
CA PRO A 41 18.36 -16.21 12.79
C PRO A 41 18.96 -15.39 11.64
N THR A 42 19.94 -15.95 10.94
CA THR A 42 20.59 -15.26 9.82
C THR A 42 19.61 -15.07 8.66
N GLN A 43 18.88 -16.13 8.29
CA GLN A 43 17.87 -16.04 7.23
C GLN A 43 16.71 -15.13 7.63
N LEU A 44 16.26 -15.22 8.88
CA LEU A 44 15.18 -14.38 9.36
C LEU A 44 15.56 -12.90 9.30
N ALA A 45 16.76 -12.55 9.74
CA ALA A 45 17.26 -11.18 9.69
C ALA A 45 17.35 -10.69 8.24
N ASP A 46 17.82 -11.54 7.32
CA ASP A 46 17.96 -11.20 5.91
C ASP A 46 16.61 -10.92 5.25
N ILE A 47 15.64 -11.83 5.42
CA ILE A 47 14.31 -11.64 4.81
C ILE A 47 13.59 -10.43 5.42
N THR A 48 13.71 -10.23 6.71
CA THR A 48 13.12 -9.08 7.39
C THR A 48 13.66 -7.77 6.83
N ALA A 49 14.98 -7.68 6.65
CA ALA A 49 15.62 -6.48 6.08
C ALA A 49 15.18 -6.25 4.63
N LYS A 50 15.11 -7.32 3.83
CA LYS A 50 14.69 -7.24 2.43
C LYS A 50 13.24 -6.78 2.29
N LEU A 51 12.36 -7.31 3.13
CA LEU A 51 10.94 -6.89 3.15
C LEU A 51 10.80 -5.42 3.50
N LYS A 52 11.55 -4.97 4.50
CA LYS A 52 11.51 -3.56 4.92
C LYS A 52 11.97 -2.64 3.78
N THR A 53 13.10 -2.96 3.14
CA THR A 53 13.63 -2.17 2.03
C THR A 53 12.65 -2.13 0.87
N ALA A 54 12.11 -3.29 0.49
CA ALA A 54 11.16 -3.39 -0.61
C ALA A 54 9.90 -2.56 -0.34
N GLN A 55 9.39 -2.62 0.89
CA GLN A 55 8.18 -1.88 1.25
C GLN A 55 8.43 -0.38 1.24
N GLN A 56 9.58 0.07 1.72
CA GLN A 56 9.93 1.49 1.70
C GLN A 56 10.06 2.01 0.27
N GLN A 57 10.69 1.25 -0.61
CA GLN A 57 10.83 1.63 -2.02
C GLN A 57 9.48 1.64 -2.73
N TRP A 58 8.64 0.66 -2.44
CA TRP A 58 7.31 0.58 -3.02
C TRP A 58 6.45 1.79 -2.61
N LEU A 59 6.51 2.20 -1.34
CA LEU A 59 5.77 3.38 -0.87
C LEU A 59 6.17 4.64 -1.64
N LYS A 60 7.46 4.81 -1.92
CA LYS A 60 7.96 5.95 -2.69
C LYS A 60 7.44 5.88 -4.13
N THR A 61 7.47 4.71 -4.73
CA THR A 61 6.97 4.51 -6.10
C THR A 61 5.47 4.78 -6.17
N ARG A 62 4.71 4.26 -5.20
CA ARG A 62 3.26 4.50 -5.13
C ARG A 62 2.95 6.00 -5.12
N ASP A 63 3.61 6.72 -4.23
CA ASP A 63 3.34 8.15 -4.06
C ASP A 63 3.73 8.94 -5.31
N ALA A 64 4.85 8.59 -5.93
CA ALA A 64 5.29 9.22 -7.17
C ALA A 64 4.35 8.91 -8.33
N ASP A 65 3.96 7.65 -8.50
CA ASP A 65 3.04 7.24 -9.57
C ASP A 65 1.67 7.88 -9.42
N CYS A 66 1.19 7.98 -8.18
CA CYS A 66 -0.13 8.57 -7.93
C CYS A 66 -0.12 10.10 -8.14
N ALA A 67 1.01 10.75 -7.96
CA ALA A 67 1.17 12.15 -8.32
C ALA A 67 1.09 12.31 -9.86
N VAL A 68 1.66 11.37 -10.61
CA VAL A 68 1.57 11.38 -12.08
C VAL A 68 0.12 11.19 -12.53
N GLU A 69 -0.60 10.21 -11.97
CA GLU A 69 -2.00 9.96 -12.34
C GLU A 69 -2.89 11.16 -12.02
N ALA A 70 -2.61 11.87 -10.93
CA ALA A 70 -3.41 13.03 -10.53
C ALA A 70 -3.02 14.31 -11.26
N PHE A 71 -1.93 14.29 -12.02
CA PHE A 71 -1.34 15.48 -12.67
C PHE A 71 -2.30 16.30 -13.51
N PRO A 72 -3.23 15.70 -14.28
CA PRO A 72 -4.18 16.51 -15.09
C PRO A 72 -5.03 17.48 -14.27
N ALA A 73 -5.22 17.21 -12.97
CA ALA A 73 -5.96 18.10 -12.08
C ALA A 73 -4.99 19.09 -11.42
N THR A 74 -5.51 20.26 -11.01
CA THR A 74 -4.73 21.28 -10.33
C THR A 74 -4.27 20.77 -8.96
N ASP A 75 -2.98 20.93 -8.65
CA ASP A 75 -2.42 20.59 -7.33
C ASP A 75 -3.28 21.17 -6.21
N GLY A 76 -3.56 20.33 -5.21
CA GLY A 76 -4.31 20.73 -4.03
C GLY A 76 -5.81 20.85 -4.23
N SER A 77 -6.30 20.71 -5.47
CA SER A 77 -7.75 20.72 -5.74
C SER A 77 -8.40 19.43 -5.24
N LYS A 78 -9.73 19.46 -5.08
CA LYS A 78 -10.49 18.25 -4.72
C LYS A 78 -10.32 17.17 -5.79
N ALA A 79 -10.33 17.54 -7.06
CA ALA A 79 -10.13 16.59 -8.16
C ALA A 79 -8.76 15.91 -8.06
N PHE A 80 -7.72 16.66 -7.74
CA PHE A 80 -6.38 16.10 -7.53
C PHE A 80 -6.38 15.09 -6.38
N LYS A 81 -6.97 15.48 -5.25
CA LYS A 81 -7.01 14.61 -4.06
C LYS A 81 -7.81 13.33 -4.31
N ILE A 82 -8.92 13.43 -5.04
CA ILE A 82 -9.74 12.27 -5.40
C ILE A 82 -8.91 11.30 -6.27
N ALA A 83 -8.28 11.81 -7.32
CA ALA A 83 -7.47 11.00 -8.22
C ALA A 83 -6.30 10.35 -7.46
N GLN A 84 -5.64 11.11 -6.60
CA GLN A 84 -4.53 10.60 -5.78
C GLN A 84 -5.00 9.50 -4.84
N ASN A 85 -6.11 9.72 -4.13
CA ASN A 85 -6.66 8.73 -3.19
C ASN A 85 -7.07 7.45 -3.90
N ASP A 86 -7.71 7.55 -5.06
CA ASP A 86 -8.14 6.38 -5.83
C ASP A 86 -6.92 5.57 -6.31
N CYS A 87 -5.88 6.26 -6.74
CA CYS A 87 -4.63 5.63 -7.16
C CYS A 87 -3.96 4.92 -5.99
N VAL A 88 -3.85 5.59 -4.84
CA VAL A 88 -3.24 5.01 -3.63
C VAL A 88 -4.00 3.78 -3.18
N ALA A 89 -5.35 3.84 -3.20
CA ALA A 89 -6.19 2.70 -2.82
C ALA A 89 -5.94 1.51 -3.74
N ARG A 90 -5.96 1.73 -5.05
CA ARG A 90 -5.75 0.66 -6.04
C ARG A 90 -4.37 0.03 -5.88
N MET A 91 -3.33 0.84 -5.81
CA MET A 91 -1.95 0.32 -5.69
C MET A 91 -1.74 -0.39 -4.36
N SER A 92 -2.36 0.10 -3.28
CA SER A 92 -2.25 -0.54 -1.96
C SER A 92 -2.94 -1.90 -1.94
N ASP A 93 -4.09 -2.03 -2.61
CA ASP A 93 -4.78 -3.31 -2.74
C ASP A 93 -3.95 -4.32 -3.55
N GLU A 94 -3.34 -3.87 -4.65
CA GLU A 94 -2.46 -4.71 -5.45
C GLU A 94 -1.24 -5.17 -4.64
N ARG A 95 -0.68 -4.28 -3.85
CA ARG A 95 0.46 -4.62 -2.98
C ARG A 95 0.06 -5.61 -1.90
N SER A 96 -1.14 -5.46 -1.31
CA SER A 96 -1.68 -6.40 -0.32
C SER A 96 -1.77 -7.80 -0.91
N GLU A 97 -2.28 -7.94 -2.12
CA GLU A 97 -2.36 -9.23 -2.81
C GLU A 97 -0.98 -9.85 -2.99
N PHE A 98 -0.01 -9.03 -3.41
CA PHE A 98 1.38 -9.50 -3.56
C PHE A 98 1.94 -10.01 -2.22
N LEU A 99 1.76 -9.25 -1.14
CA LEU A 99 2.28 -9.64 0.17
C LEU A 99 1.58 -10.90 0.69
N GLU A 100 0.28 -11.05 0.44
CA GLU A 100 -0.46 -12.26 0.81
C GLU A 100 0.08 -13.50 0.12
N SER A 101 0.57 -13.35 -1.10
CA SER A 101 1.06 -14.49 -1.90
C SER A 101 2.41 -15.03 -1.40
N ILE A 102 3.18 -14.22 -0.68
CA ILE A 102 4.52 -14.62 -0.23
C ILE A 102 4.42 -15.61 0.92
N GLY A 103 5.10 -16.75 0.77
CA GLY A 103 5.11 -17.79 1.80
C GLY A 103 3.83 -18.62 1.88
N GLN A 104 2.93 -18.45 0.92
CA GLN A 104 1.71 -19.24 0.79
C GLN A 104 1.90 -20.25 -0.32
N GLU A 105 2.04 -21.50 0.04
CA GLU A 105 2.18 -22.60 -0.92
C GLU A 105 1.06 -23.60 -0.79
#